data_43073d5472ce5bc0ab151a3cdb716fdb
#
_entry.id   43073d5472ce5bc0ab151a3cdb716fdb
#
_cell.length_a   1.000
_cell.length_b   1.000
_cell.length_c   1.000
_cell.angle_alpha   90.00
_cell.angle_beta   90.00
_cell.angle_gamma   90.00
#
_symmetry.space_group_name_H-M   'P 1'
#
loop_
_entity.id
_entity.type
_entity.pdbx_description
1 polymer ?
#
loop_
_entity_poly.entity_id
_entity_poly.type
_entity_poly.pdbx_seq_one_letter_code
_entity_poly.pdbx_strand_id
1 'polypeptide(L)'
;MSENSIRLTQYSHGAGCGCKISPKVLETILHSEQAKFVDPNLLVGNETRDDAAVYDLGNGTSVISTTDFFMPIVDNPFDFGRIAATNAISDIFAMGGKPIMAIAILGWPINKLSPEIAREVTEGGRYACRQAGIALAGGHSIDALEPIFGLAVTGIVPTERVKKNSTAQAGCKLFLTKPLGIGVLTTAEKKSLLKPEHQGLATEVMCRMNIAGASFANIEGVKAMTDVTGFGLLGHLSEMCQGAGVQARVDYDAIPKLPGVEEYIKLGAVPGGTERNFASYGHLMGEMPREVRDLLCDPQTSGGLLLAVMPEAENEVKTTAAEFGIELTAIGELVPARGGRAMVEIR
;
A
#
# COMPACT_ATOMS: atom_id res chain seq x y z
N MET A 1 27.19 8.29 -29.20
CA MET A 1 26.30 9.33 -28.66
C MET A 1 25.33 8.62 -27.75
N SER A 2 25.47 8.77 -26.41
CA SER A 2 24.56 8.16 -25.45
C SER A 2 23.19 8.76 -25.68
N GLU A 3 22.22 7.93 -26.08
CA GLU A 3 20.81 8.29 -26.00
C GLU A 3 20.55 8.79 -24.58
N ASN A 4 20.11 10.06 -24.45
CA ASN A 4 19.67 10.61 -23.20
C ASN A 4 18.47 9.77 -22.76
N SER A 5 18.68 8.80 -21.87
CA SER A 5 17.61 8.01 -21.31
C SER A 5 16.66 8.96 -20.58
N ILE A 6 15.41 8.99 -20.99
CA ILE A 6 14.38 9.84 -20.38
C ILE A 6 14.21 9.41 -18.92
N ARG A 7 14.26 10.38 -18.02
CA ARG A 7 14.00 10.17 -16.59
C ARG A 7 12.59 10.65 -16.25
N LEU A 8 11.63 9.73 -16.19
CA LEU A 8 10.22 10.06 -15.95
C LEU A 8 9.98 10.83 -14.65
N THR A 9 10.77 10.55 -13.61
CA THR A 9 10.67 11.22 -12.31
C THR A 9 10.96 12.73 -12.37
N GLN A 10 11.60 13.23 -13.43
CA GLN A 10 11.85 14.66 -13.64
C GLN A 10 10.62 15.42 -14.15
N TYR A 11 9.59 14.72 -14.62
CA TYR A 11 8.37 15.31 -15.17
C TYR A 11 7.23 15.39 -14.16
N SER A 12 7.51 15.11 -12.88
CA SER A 12 6.51 15.16 -11.81
C SER A 12 7.06 15.79 -10.53
N HIS A 13 6.20 16.50 -9.80
CA HIS A 13 6.55 17.12 -8.51
C HIS A 13 6.49 16.10 -7.35
N GLY A 14 5.77 14.99 -7.51
CA GLY A 14 5.62 13.90 -6.55
C GLY A 14 6.15 12.57 -7.10
N ALA A 15 6.09 11.52 -6.29
CA ALA A 15 6.53 10.19 -6.68
C ALA A 15 5.71 9.11 -5.96
N GLY A 16 5.20 8.14 -6.71
CA GLY A 16 4.47 6.99 -6.19
C GLY A 16 3.37 7.36 -5.18
N CYS A 17 3.09 6.49 -4.23
CA CYS A 17 2.10 6.72 -3.18
C CYS A 17 2.45 7.87 -2.22
N GLY A 18 3.69 8.36 -2.22
CA GLY A 18 4.10 9.55 -1.45
C GLY A 18 3.47 10.87 -1.93
N CYS A 19 2.79 10.89 -3.09
CA CYS A 19 2.04 12.05 -3.58
C CYS A 19 0.58 12.12 -3.08
N LYS A 20 0.12 11.15 -2.29
CA LYS A 20 -1.25 11.16 -1.72
C LYS A 20 -1.49 12.43 -0.91
N ILE A 21 -2.73 12.95 -1.00
CA ILE A 21 -3.21 14.03 -0.14
C ILE A 21 -3.15 13.55 1.32
N SER A 22 -2.65 14.40 2.21
CA SER A 22 -2.54 14.01 3.62
C SER A 22 -3.91 13.67 4.23
N PRO A 23 -3.99 12.71 5.16
CA PRO A 23 -5.26 12.29 5.77
C PRO A 23 -6.10 13.45 6.31
N LYS A 24 -5.47 14.40 6.97
CA LYS A 24 -6.15 15.59 7.53
C LYS A 24 -6.83 16.47 6.46
N VAL A 25 -6.15 16.67 5.32
CA VAL A 25 -6.72 17.45 4.20
C VAL A 25 -7.82 16.64 3.50
N LEU A 26 -7.60 15.32 3.34
CA LEU A 26 -8.58 14.43 2.74
C LEU A 26 -9.87 14.38 3.56
N GLU A 27 -9.80 14.35 4.89
CA GLU A 27 -10.98 14.44 5.76
C GLU A 27 -11.81 15.70 5.48
N THR A 28 -11.16 16.85 5.29
CA THR A 28 -11.84 18.09 4.95
C THR A 28 -12.52 18.02 3.59
N ILE A 29 -11.87 17.38 2.60
CA ILE A 29 -12.42 17.22 1.24
C ILE A 29 -13.62 16.27 1.24
N LEU A 30 -13.55 15.19 2.01
CA LEU A 30 -14.59 14.15 2.07
C LEU A 30 -15.74 14.51 3.02
N HIS A 31 -15.59 15.57 3.84
CA HIS A 31 -16.68 16.02 4.71
C HIS A 31 -17.89 16.44 3.88
N SER A 32 -19.05 15.90 4.21
CA SER A 32 -20.31 16.20 3.54
C SER A 32 -21.40 16.53 4.55
N GLU A 33 -22.12 17.61 4.31
CA GLU A 33 -23.34 17.98 5.05
C GLU A 33 -24.61 17.35 4.44
N GLN A 34 -24.47 16.64 3.32
CA GLN A 34 -25.61 15.98 2.69
C GLN A 34 -26.04 14.74 3.48
N ALA A 35 -27.34 14.45 3.42
CA ALA A 35 -27.86 13.22 4.00
C ALA A 35 -27.17 12.00 3.39
N LYS A 36 -26.68 11.13 4.27
CA LYS A 36 -25.96 9.93 3.85
C LYS A 36 -26.90 8.97 3.14
N PHE A 37 -26.57 8.59 1.91
CA PHE A 37 -27.24 7.47 1.25
C PHE A 37 -26.77 6.17 1.90
N VAL A 38 -27.67 5.45 2.54
CA VAL A 38 -27.38 4.18 3.20
C VAL A 38 -27.85 3.05 2.29
N ASP A 39 -26.91 2.27 1.76
CA ASP A 39 -27.19 1.05 1.03
C ASP A 39 -26.83 -0.16 1.93
N PRO A 40 -27.79 -1.03 2.28
CA PRO A 40 -27.52 -2.17 3.15
C PRO A 40 -26.57 -3.20 2.52
N ASN A 41 -26.41 -3.19 1.20
CA ASN A 41 -25.51 -4.08 0.49
C ASN A 41 -24.07 -3.52 0.39
N LEU A 42 -23.85 -2.24 0.71
CA LEU A 42 -22.50 -1.67 0.79
C LEU A 42 -21.88 -2.06 2.13
N LEU A 43 -21.11 -3.16 2.13
CA LEU A 43 -20.50 -3.72 3.34
C LEU A 43 -19.29 -2.94 3.84
N VAL A 44 -18.56 -2.30 2.91
CA VAL A 44 -17.38 -1.46 3.18
C VAL A 44 -17.47 -0.21 2.32
N GLY A 45 -17.43 0.95 2.95
CA GLY A 45 -17.38 2.27 2.34
C GLY A 45 -16.22 3.11 2.91
N ASN A 46 -16.43 4.41 3.08
CA ASN A 46 -15.37 5.32 3.52
C ASN A 46 -15.15 5.35 5.04
N GLU A 47 -16.02 4.70 5.83
CA GLU A 47 -16.12 4.91 7.28
C GLU A 47 -14.94 4.32 8.04
N THR A 48 -14.45 3.16 7.63
CA THR A 48 -13.40 2.39 8.32
C THR A 48 -12.04 2.49 7.63
N ARG A 49 -11.94 3.29 6.55
CA ARG A 49 -10.70 3.53 5.80
C ARG A 49 -10.03 2.24 5.36
N ASP A 50 -10.85 1.28 4.94
CA ASP A 50 -10.37 0.06 4.32
C ASP A 50 -9.83 0.32 2.90
N ASP A 51 -9.11 -0.64 2.35
CA ASP A 51 -8.37 -0.49 1.09
C ASP A 51 -9.30 -0.35 -0.13
N ALA A 52 -10.52 -0.90 -0.07
CA ALA A 52 -11.47 -0.84 -1.18
C ALA A 52 -12.93 -0.84 -0.71
N ALA A 53 -13.83 -0.37 -1.59
CA ALA A 53 -15.27 -0.53 -1.41
C ALA A 53 -15.69 -1.97 -1.67
N VAL A 54 -16.64 -2.50 -0.85
CA VAL A 54 -17.17 -3.87 -0.98
C VAL A 54 -18.68 -3.84 -1.01
N TYR A 55 -19.27 -4.43 -2.05
CA TYR A 55 -20.70 -4.50 -2.26
C TYR A 55 -21.18 -5.96 -2.33
N ASP A 56 -22.14 -6.34 -1.47
CA ASP A 56 -22.74 -7.68 -1.44
C ASP A 56 -23.76 -7.86 -2.57
N LEU A 57 -23.60 -8.91 -3.36
CA LEU A 57 -24.55 -9.25 -4.43
C LEU A 57 -25.79 -10.04 -3.92
N GLY A 58 -25.85 -10.35 -2.62
CA GLY A 58 -26.95 -11.08 -2.00
C GLY A 58 -26.96 -12.59 -2.30
N ASN A 59 -25.90 -13.13 -2.89
CA ASN A 59 -25.75 -14.55 -3.24
C ASN A 59 -24.53 -15.23 -2.59
N GLY A 60 -23.98 -14.61 -1.53
CA GLY A 60 -22.77 -15.08 -0.85
C GLY A 60 -21.46 -14.62 -1.50
N THR A 61 -21.53 -13.79 -2.54
CA THR A 61 -20.38 -13.17 -3.22
C THR A 61 -20.48 -11.67 -3.14
N SER A 62 -19.37 -11.02 -2.83
CA SER A 62 -19.24 -9.55 -2.87
C SER A 62 -18.30 -9.10 -3.98
N VAL A 63 -18.58 -7.94 -4.55
CA VAL A 63 -17.70 -7.23 -5.47
C VAL A 63 -16.82 -6.28 -4.68
N ILE A 64 -15.53 -6.26 -5.03
CA ILE A 64 -14.55 -5.30 -4.53
C ILE A 64 -14.25 -4.32 -5.67
N SER A 65 -14.24 -3.03 -5.38
CA SER A 65 -13.90 -1.98 -6.35
C SER A 65 -12.93 -0.99 -5.72
N THR A 66 -11.81 -0.78 -6.38
CA THR A 66 -10.77 0.17 -5.97
C THR A 66 -10.21 0.93 -7.15
N THR A 67 -9.52 2.03 -6.85
CA THR A 67 -8.72 2.77 -7.83
C THR A 67 -7.50 3.38 -7.16
N ASP A 68 -6.33 3.12 -7.74
CA ASP A 68 -5.08 3.75 -7.31
C ASP A 68 -4.26 4.18 -8.52
N PHE A 69 -3.75 5.41 -8.48
CA PHE A 69 -2.93 6.00 -9.53
C PHE A 69 -1.98 7.05 -8.92
N PHE A 70 -0.83 7.23 -9.55
CA PHE A 70 0.18 8.15 -9.05
C PHE A 70 1.16 8.59 -10.15
N MET A 71 2.03 9.50 -9.80
CA MET A 71 3.12 9.99 -10.63
C MET A 71 4.33 9.06 -10.59
N PRO A 72 5.24 9.08 -11.58
CA PRO A 72 6.39 8.19 -11.64
C PRO A 72 7.22 8.15 -10.36
N ILE A 73 7.54 6.94 -9.91
CA ILE A 73 8.44 6.67 -8.78
C ILE A 73 9.80 6.13 -9.25
N VAL A 74 9.86 5.63 -10.47
CA VAL A 74 11.06 5.15 -11.15
C VAL A 74 11.16 5.79 -12.53
N ASP A 75 12.36 5.83 -13.09
CA ASP A 75 12.62 6.47 -14.39
C ASP A 75 12.26 5.55 -15.59
N ASN A 76 12.32 4.24 -15.41
CA ASN A 76 11.97 3.27 -16.45
C ASN A 76 10.46 3.25 -16.67
N PRO A 77 9.95 3.51 -17.90
CA PRO A 77 8.52 3.58 -18.18
C PRO A 77 7.78 2.26 -17.94
N PHE A 78 8.38 1.13 -18.35
CA PHE A 78 7.78 -0.18 -18.17
C PHE A 78 7.66 -0.55 -16.69
N ASP A 79 8.70 -0.29 -15.89
CA ASP A 79 8.68 -0.53 -14.45
C ASP A 79 7.70 0.39 -13.72
N PHE A 80 7.59 1.67 -14.12
CA PHE A 80 6.57 2.56 -13.59
C PHE A 80 5.17 1.99 -13.81
N GLY A 81 4.87 1.52 -15.03
CA GLY A 81 3.59 0.88 -15.34
C GLY A 81 3.32 -0.38 -14.53
N ARG A 82 4.35 -1.25 -14.37
CA ARG A 82 4.27 -2.46 -13.53
C ARG A 82 3.95 -2.13 -12.10
N ILE A 83 4.69 -1.19 -11.50
CA ILE A 83 4.53 -0.79 -10.11
C ILE A 83 3.14 -0.22 -9.86
N ALA A 84 2.68 0.70 -10.73
CA ALA A 84 1.39 1.33 -10.59
C ALA A 84 0.23 0.32 -10.67
N ALA A 85 0.32 -0.64 -11.58
CA ALA A 85 -0.67 -1.70 -11.69
C ALA A 85 -0.61 -2.69 -10.52
N THR A 86 0.59 -3.09 -10.08
CA THR A 86 0.77 -3.96 -8.91
C THR A 86 0.18 -3.34 -7.65
N ASN A 87 0.40 -2.03 -7.46
CA ASN A 87 -0.14 -1.28 -6.33
C ASN A 87 -1.68 -1.25 -6.36
N ALA A 88 -2.29 -0.91 -7.50
CA ALA A 88 -3.75 -0.84 -7.61
C ALA A 88 -4.44 -2.21 -7.45
N ILE A 89 -3.80 -3.29 -7.90
CA ILE A 89 -4.33 -4.66 -7.73
C ILE A 89 -4.22 -5.13 -6.27
N SER A 90 -3.27 -4.58 -5.51
CA SER A 90 -2.98 -4.99 -4.13
C SER A 90 -4.18 -4.84 -3.20
N ASP A 91 -4.98 -3.78 -3.35
CA ASP A 91 -6.19 -3.55 -2.54
C ASP A 91 -7.18 -4.72 -2.61
N ILE A 92 -7.31 -5.33 -3.81
CA ILE A 92 -8.18 -6.50 -3.97
C ILE A 92 -7.68 -7.67 -3.10
N PHE A 93 -6.37 -7.91 -3.09
CA PHE A 93 -5.77 -8.95 -2.26
C PHE A 93 -5.81 -8.61 -0.78
N ALA A 94 -5.65 -7.33 -0.41
CA ALA A 94 -5.75 -6.85 0.96
C ALA A 94 -7.16 -7.07 1.54
N MET A 95 -8.20 -6.91 0.71
CA MET A 95 -9.60 -7.21 1.08
C MET A 95 -9.91 -8.71 1.08
N GLY A 96 -8.93 -9.58 0.80
CA GLY A 96 -9.10 -11.03 0.75
C GLY A 96 -9.69 -11.56 -0.56
N GLY A 97 -9.80 -10.71 -1.56
CA GLY A 97 -10.45 -11.00 -2.83
C GLY A 97 -9.51 -11.51 -3.92
N LYS A 98 -10.12 -11.83 -5.05
CA LYS A 98 -9.45 -12.20 -6.29
C LYS A 98 -9.79 -11.14 -7.35
N PRO A 99 -8.80 -10.48 -7.99
CA PRO A 99 -9.07 -9.56 -9.08
C PRO A 99 -9.68 -10.30 -10.28
N ILE A 100 -10.57 -9.65 -11.02
CA ILE A 100 -11.22 -10.20 -12.21
C ILE A 100 -10.98 -9.40 -13.47
N MET A 101 -10.81 -8.08 -13.37
CA MET A 101 -10.43 -7.20 -14.47
C MET A 101 -9.91 -5.87 -13.95
N ALA A 102 -9.21 -5.13 -14.82
CA ALA A 102 -8.78 -3.77 -14.56
C ALA A 102 -9.02 -2.87 -15.79
N ILE A 103 -9.16 -1.56 -15.53
CA ILE A 103 -9.18 -0.50 -16.56
C ILE A 103 -8.13 0.55 -16.18
N ALA A 104 -7.43 1.10 -17.20
CA ALA A 104 -6.34 2.05 -17.00
C ALA A 104 -6.83 3.48 -16.80
N ILE A 105 -6.12 4.23 -15.97
CA ILE A 105 -6.20 5.67 -15.83
C ILE A 105 -4.85 6.23 -16.30
N LEU A 106 -4.86 7.06 -17.36
CA LEU A 106 -3.66 7.63 -17.94
C LEU A 106 -3.80 9.16 -18.08
N GLY A 107 -3.03 9.93 -17.33
CA GLY A 107 -2.75 11.32 -17.60
C GLY A 107 -1.37 11.46 -18.25
N TRP A 108 -1.27 12.12 -19.41
CA TRP A 108 -0.01 12.15 -20.13
C TRP A 108 0.29 13.52 -20.73
N PRO A 109 1.50 14.10 -20.50
CA PRO A 109 1.89 15.38 -21.06
C PRO A 109 2.39 15.20 -22.51
N ILE A 110 1.48 15.07 -23.46
CA ILE A 110 1.78 14.72 -24.86
C ILE A 110 2.73 15.68 -25.58
N ASN A 111 2.81 16.93 -25.09
CA ASN A 111 3.72 17.94 -25.62
C ASN A 111 5.15 17.84 -25.04
N LYS A 112 5.39 16.99 -24.03
CA LYS A 112 6.68 16.82 -23.34
C LYS A 112 7.25 15.41 -23.47
N LEU A 113 6.37 14.42 -23.50
CA LEU A 113 6.73 12.99 -23.52
C LEU A 113 6.02 12.31 -24.70
N SER A 114 6.77 11.51 -25.45
CA SER A 114 6.23 10.86 -26.65
C SER A 114 5.19 9.78 -26.32
N PRO A 115 4.27 9.48 -27.25
CA PRO A 115 3.30 8.41 -27.12
C PRO A 115 3.93 7.02 -26.94
N GLU A 116 5.14 6.80 -27.46
CA GLU A 116 5.87 5.53 -27.33
C GLU A 116 6.20 5.23 -25.88
N ILE A 117 6.59 6.26 -25.11
CA ILE A 117 6.87 6.14 -23.67
C ILE A 117 5.57 5.81 -22.90
N ALA A 118 4.45 6.45 -23.24
CA ALA A 118 3.15 6.12 -22.67
C ALA A 118 2.75 4.66 -22.97
N ARG A 119 3.06 4.18 -24.19
CA ARG A 119 2.85 2.79 -24.56
C ARG A 119 3.67 1.84 -23.69
N GLU A 120 4.95 2.13 -23.42
CA GLU A 120 5.78 1.32 -22.52
C GLU A 120 5.20 1.26 -21.09
N VAL A 121 4.72 2.38 -20.55
CA VAL A 121 4.01 2.42 -19.26
C VAL A 121 2.79 1.50 -19.28
N THR A 122 1.98 1.59 -20.34
CA THR A 122 0.78 0.75 -20.49
C THR A 122 1.14 -0.74 -20.63
N GLU A 123 2.23 -1.07 -21.34
CA GLU A 123 2.72 -2.45 -21.44
C GLU A 123 3.20 -2.99 -20.08
N GLY A 124 3.84 -2.16 -19.25
CA GLY A 124 4.15 -2.50 -17.87
C GLY A 124 2.89 -2.83 -17.06
N GLY A 125 1.85 -2.02 -17.20
CA GLY A 125 0.55 -2.27 -16.58
C GLY A 125 -0.11 -3.57 -17.06
N ARG A 126 -0.09 -3.84 -18.37
CA ARG A 126 -0.57 -5.12 -18.94
C ARG A 126 0.21 -6.32 -18.44
N TYR A 127 1.52 -6.15 -18.29
CA TYR A 127 2.36 -7.22 -17.73
C TYR A 127 1.92 -7.57 -16.31
N ALA A 128 1.73 -6.58 -15.43
CA ALA A 128 1.28 -6.80 -14.06
C ALA A 128 -0.14 -7.43 -14.01
N CYS A 129 -1.08 -6.94 -14.82
CA CYS A 129 -2.42 -7.55 -14.95
C CYS A 129 -2.33 -9.04 -15.34
N ARG A 130 -1.45 -9.38 -16.29
CA ARG A 130 -1.22 -10.76 -16.73
C ARG A 130 -0.67 -11.64 -15.62
N GLN A 131 0.24 -11.10 -14.78
CA GLN A 131 0.76 -11.80 -13.59
C GLN A 131 -0.35 -12.06 -12.55
N ALA A 132 -1.32 -11.15 -12.44
CA ALA A 132 -2.51 -11.32 -11.59
C ALA A 132 -3.59 -12.22 -12.22
N GLY A 133 -3.39 -12.70 -13.45
CA GLY A 133 -4.35 -13.54 -14.17
C GLY A 133 -5.58 -12.79 -14.68
N ILE A 134 -5.49 -11.48 -14.92
CA ILE A 134 -6.58 -10.62 -15.38
C ILE A 134 -6.23 -9.85 -16.66
N ALA A 135 -7.26 -9.38 -17.36
CA ALA A 135 -7.10 -8.48 -18.50
C ALA A 135 -7.07 -7.02 -18.06
N LEU A 136 -6.19 -6.21 -18.70
CA LEU A 136 -6.36 -4.77 -18.78
C LEU A 136 -7.36 -4.50 -19.91
N ALA A 137 -8.62 -4.26 -19.54
CA ALA A 137 -9.79 -4.35 -20.45
C ALA A 137 -10.18 -3.02 -21.09
N GLY A 138 -9.46 -1.94 -20.83
CA GLY A 138 -9.75 -0.62 -21.35
C GLY A 138 -9.23 0.47 -20.44
N GLY A 139 -9.86 1.65 -20.48
CA GLY A 139 -9.50 2.75 -19.61
C GLY A 139 -9.89 4.11 -20.15
N HIS A 140 -9.36 5.15 -19.52
CA HIS A 140 -9.53 6.53 -19.91
C HIS A 140 -8.19 7.28 -19.91
N SER A 141 -8.00 8.19 -20.88
CA SER A 141 -6.78 8.99 -20.98
C SER A 141 -7.10 10.46 -21.18
N ILE A 142 -6.28 11.32 -20.59
CA ILE A 142 -6.37 12.77 -20.73
C ILE A 142 -4.98 13.35 -21.00
N ASP A 143 -4.93 14.49 -21.70
CA ASP A 143 -3.74 15.36 -21.72
C ASP A 143 -3.58 16.01 -20.33
N ALA A 144 -2.43 15.82 -19.70
CA ALA A 144 -2.16 16.27 -18.34
C ALA A 144 -0.81 17.00 -18.28
N LEU A 145 -0.59 17.80 -17.22
CA LEU A 145 0.67 18.53 -17.06
C LEU A 145 1.85 17.63 -16.68
N GLU A 146 1.54 16.49 -16.06
CA GLU A 146 2.50 15.51 -15.53
C GLU A 146 2.03 14.10 -15.87
N PRO A 147 2.95 13.12 -16.01
CA PRO A 147 2.56 11.74 -16.24
C PRO A 147 1.90 11.15 -15.00
N ILE A 148 0.74 10.53 -15.19
CA ILE A 148 -0.03 9.83 -14.18
C ILE A 148 -0.44 8.49 -14.78
N PHE A 149 -0.27 7.41 -14.04
CA PHE A 149 -0.75 6.10 -14.43
C PHE A 149 -1.24 5.30 -13.21
N GLY A 150 -2.26 4.51 -13.44
CA GLY A 150 -2.79 3.56 -12.48
C GLY A 150 -3.98 2.81 -13.03
N LEU A 151 -4.68 2.10 -12.17
CA LEU A 151 -5.81 1.27 -12.55
C LEU A 151 -7.02 1.53 -11.64
N ALA A 152 -8.22 1.36 -12.20
CA ALA A 152 -9.36 0.94 -11.42
C ALA A 152 -9.49 -0.58 -11.57
N VAL A 153 -9.59 -1.28 -10.44
CA VAL A 153 -9.59 -2.74 -10.38
C VAL A 153 -10.88 -3.24 -9.76
N THR A 154 -11.47 -4.25 -10.39
CA THR A 154 -12.63 -4.97 -9.86
C THR A 154 -12.21 -6.37 -9.46
N GLY A 155 -12.63 -6.79 -8.27
CA GLY A 155 -12.42 -8.13 -7.75
C GLY A 155 -13.71 -8.73 -7.18
N ILE A 156 -13.62 -9.99 -6.79
CA ILE A 156 -14.69 -10.71 -6.09
C ILE A 156 -14.12 -11.44 -4.88
N VAL A 157 -14.98 -11.62 -3.88
CA VAL A 157 -14.65 -12.33 -2.64
C VAL A 157 -15.90 -13.02 -2.11
N PRO A 158 -15.82 -14.23 -1.51
CA PRO A 158 -16.92 -14.74 -0.69
C PRO A 158 -17.23 -13.73 0.43
N THR A 159 -18.48 -13.33 0.58
CA THR A 159 -18.91 -12.26 1.51
C THR A 159 -18.38 -12.47 2.93
N GLU A 160 -18.36 -13.72 3.39
CA GLU A 160 -17.86 -14.13 4.71
C GLU A 160 -16.34 -14.01 4.90
N ARG A 161 -15.57 -13.86 3.79
CA ARG A 161 -14.10 -13.80 3.79
C ARG A 161 -13.53 -12.41 3.62
N VAL A 162 -14.39 -11.41 3.52
CA VAL A 162 -13.96 -10.01 3.43
C VAL A 162 -13.10 -9.64 4.64
N LYS A 163 -11.90 -9.15 4.40
CA LYS A 163 -11.00 -8.65 5.46
C LYS A 163 -11.17 -7.13 5.60
N LYS A 164 -11.33 -6.68 6.82
CA LYS A 164 -11.56 -5.26 7.16
C LYS A 164 -10.67 -4.85 8.32
N ASN A 165 -10.28 -3.58 8.36
CA ASN A 165 -9.56 -3.00 9.49
C ASN A 165 -10.31 -3.20 10.81
N SER A 166 -11.63 -3.01 10.79
CA SER A 166 -12.51 -3.10 11.96
C SER A 166 -12.67 -4.51 12.54
N THR A 167 -12.21 -5.54 11.85
CA THR A 167 -12.31 -6.93 12.33
C THR A 167 -11.08 -7.42 13.08
N ALA A 168 -10.03 -6.61 13.21
CA ALA A 168 -8.87 -6.89 14.05
C ALA A 168 -9.28 -7.06 15.51
N GLN A 169 -8.53 -7.87 16.27
CA GLN A 169 -8.86 -8.22 17.64
C GLN A 169 -7.65 -8.12 18.55
N ALA A 170 -7.87 -7.73 19.81
CA ALA A 170 -6.84 -7.84 20.83
C ALA A 170 -6.39 -9.29 21.00
N GLY A 171 -5.07 -9.50 21.15
CA GLY A 171 -4.43 -10.82 21.16
C GLY A 171 -3.88 -11.26 19.80
N CYS A 172 -4.27 -10.61 18.70
CA CYS A 172 -3.64 -10.87 17.40
C CYS A 172 -2.16 -10.49 17.42
N LYS A 173 -1.34 -11.32 16.77
CA LYS A 173 0.02 -10.99 16.36
C LYS A 173 -0.01 -10.23 15.04
N LEU A 174 0.96 -9.34 14.84
CA LEU A 174 1.11 -8.56 13.61
C LEU A 174 2.24 -9.14 12.75
N PHE A 175 2.00 -9.22 11.44
CA PHE A 175 2.99 -9.66 10.45
C PHE A 175 3.01 -8.71 9.27
N LEU A 176 4.19 -8.56 8.65
CA LEU A 176 4.38 -7.73 7.45
C LEU A 176 5.05 -8.56 6.35
N THR A 177 4.43 -8.60 5.16
CA THR A 177 4.86 -9.50 4.08
C THR A 177 5.96 -8.96 3.17
N LYS A 178 6.26 -7.66 3.23
CA LYS A 178 7.37 -7.03 2.49
C LYS A 178 8.15 -6.10 3.41
N PRO A 179 9.46 -5.89 3.16
CA PRO A 179 10.28 -4.97 3.95
C PRO A 179 9.88 -3.52 3.75
N LEU A 180 10.10 -2.68 4.78
CA LEU A 180 9.98 -1.23 4.72
C LEU A 180 11.24 -0.58 4.14
N GLY A 181 11.09 0.67 3.66
CA GLY A 181 12.18 1.52 3.20
C GLY A 181 12.12 1.87 1.72
N ILE A 182 11.00 1.61 1.05
CA ILE A 182 10.81 1.92 -0.39
C ILE A 182 10.96 3.42 -0.64
N GLY A 183 10.28 4.26 0.14
CA GLY A 183 10.38 5.71 -0.01
C GLY A 183 11.77 6.25 0.30
N VAL A 184 12.45 5.68 1.29
CA VAL A 184 13.83 6.04 1.64
C VAL A 184 14.79 5.69 0.49
N LEU A 185 14.74 4.45 -0.05
CA LEU A 185 15.65 4.02 -1.12
C LEU A 185 15.40 4.81 -2.41
N THR A 186 14.15 5.02 -2.81
CA THR A 186 13.83 5.81 -4.01
C THR A 186 14.21 7.29 -3.84
N THR A 187 14.15 7.83 -2.62
CA THR A 187 14.67 9.17 -2.31
C THR A 187 16.21 9.19 -2.36
N ALA A 188 16.88 8.17 -1.86
CA ALA A 188 18.33 8.02 -1.96
C ALA A 188 18.79 7.95 -3.42
N GLU A 189 18.08 7.20 -4.26
CA GLU A 189 18.33 7.12 -5.70
C GLU A 189 18.18 8.48 -6.38
N LYS A 190 17.07 9.19 -6.12
CA LYS A 190 16.82 10.53 -6.66
C LYS A 190 17.91 11.55 -6.25
N LYS A 191 18.48 11.39 -5.03
CA LYS A 191 19.56 12.22 -4.50
C LYS A 191 20.97 11.74 -4.91
N SER A 192 21.07 10.68 -5.70
CA SER A 192 22.34 10.04 -6.09
C SER A 192 23.20 9.58 -4.89
N LEU A 193 22.53 9.14 -3.83
CA LEU A 193 23.13 8.57 -2.61
C LEU A 193 23.09 7.05 -2.60
N LEU A 194 22.28 6.43 -3.49
CA LEU A 194 22.06 4.99 -3.51
C LEU A 194 23.34 4.26 -3.95
N LYS A 195 23.76 3.28 -3.16
CA LYS A 195 24.93 2.45 -3.47
C LYS A 195 24.61 1.51 -4.65
N PRO A 196 25.63 1.15 -5.49
CA PRO A 196 25.40 0.25 -6.63
C PRO A 196 24.75 -1.07 -6.26
N GLU A 197 25.13 -1.68 -5.13
CA GLU A 197 24.57 -2.94 -4.63
C GLU A 197 23.10 -2.87 -4.19
N HIS A 198 22.56 -1.66 -4.01
CA HIS A 198 21.17 -1.45 -3.63
C HIS A 198 20.28 -1.00 -4.80
N GLN A 199 20.88 -0.80 -6.00
CA GLN A 199 20.11 -0.43 -7.19
C GLN A 199 19.10 -1.51 -7.55
N GLY A 200 17.88 -1.08 -7.88
CA GLY A 200 16.80 -1.97 -8.27
C GLY A 200 16.05 -2.68 -7.11
N LEU A 201 16.58 -2.68 -5.87
CA LEU A 201 15.93 -3.37 -4.74
C LEU A 201 14.50 -2.85 -4.47
N ALA A 202 14.32 -1.53 -4.45
CA ALA A 202 12.99 -0.94 -4.25
C ALA A 202 12.05 -1.31 -5.41
N THR A 203 12.52 -1.23 -6.66
CA THR A 203 11.75 -1.61 -7.86
C THR A 203 11.31 -3.08 -7.80
N GLU A 204 12.22 -3.98 -7.43
CA GLU A 204 11.91 -5.40 -7.29
C GLU A 204 10.81 -5.64 -6.26
N VAL A 205 10.89 -5.02 -5.07
CA VAL A 205 9.89 -5.17 -4.02
C VAL A 205 8.55 -4.57 -4.45
N MET A 206 8.54 -3.39 -5.08
CA MET A 206 7.32 -2.76 -5.60
C MET A 206 6.62 -3.58 -6.68
N CYS A 207 7.36 -4.36 -7.46
CA CYS A 207 6.80 -5.23 -8.50
C CYS A 207 6.30 -6.58 -8.00
N ARG A 208 6.54 -6.96 -6.74
CA ARG A 208 5.98 -8.19 -6.14
C ARG A 208 4.51 -8.00 -5.84
N MET A 209 3.68 -8.93 -6.31
CA MET A 209 2.24 -8.89 -6.01
C MET A 209 1.93 -9.44 -4.63
N ASN A 210 0.92 -8.88 -3.99
CA ASN A 210 0.37 -9.33 -2.71
C ASN A 210 -0.62 -10.50 -2.87
N ILE A 211 -0.42 -11.38 -3.85
CA ILE A 211 -1.32 -12.47 -4.22
C ILE A 211 -1.64 -13.43 -3.07
N ALA A 212 -0.71 -13.58 -2.12
CA ALA A 212 -0.90 -14.39 -0.91
C ALA A 212 -2.11 -13.94 -0.07
N GLY A 213 -2.54 -12.66 -0.20
CA GLY A 213 -3.69 -12.11 0.52
C GLY A 213 -4.98 -12.90 0.29
N ALA A 214 -5.22 -13.36 -0.95
CA ALA A 214 -6.37 -14.21 -1.28
C ALA A 214 -6.33 -15.57 -0.54
N SER A 215 -5.13 -16.10 -0.28
CA SER A 215 -4.95 -17.35 0.48
C SER A 215 -5.06 -17.09 1.99
N PHE A 216 -4.46 -16.02 2.50
CA PHE A 216 -4.60 -15.64 3.91
C PHE A 216 -6.06 -15.40 4.31
N ALA A 217 -6.88 -14.87 3.41
CA ALA A 217 -8.30 -14.66 3.68
C ALA A 217 -9.08 -15.94 3.98
N ASN A 218 -8.59 -17.10 3.55
CA ASN A 218 -9.21 -18.41 3.83
C ASN A 218 -8.88 -18.93 5.23
N ILE A 219 -7.89 -18.35 5.92
CA ILE A 219 -7.48 -18.75 7.27
C ILE A 219 -8.36 -18.01 8.28
N GLU A 220 -9.15 -18.74 9.06
CA GLU A 220 -10.11 -18.16 10.02
C GLU A 220 -9.43 -17.26 11.06
N GLY A 221 -8.22 -17.59 11.47
CA GLY A 221 -7.44 -16.82 12.45
C GLY A 221 -6.84 -15.51 11.89
N VAL A 222 -6.86 -15.27 10.58
CA VAL A 222 -6.53 -13.96 9.99
C VAL A 222 -7.74 -13.04 10.15
N LYS A 223 -7.70 -12.16 11.14
CA LYS A 223 -8.83 -11.31 11.53
C LYS A 223 -8.92 -10.03 10.71
N ALA A 224 -7.79 -9.41 10.39
CA ALA A 224 -7.73 -8.21 9.56
C ALA A 224 -6.50 -8.24 8.65
N MET A 225 -6.58 -7.52 7.56
CA MET A 225 -5.52 -7.37 6.59
C MET A 225 -5.67 -6.03 5.87
N THR A 226 -4.56 -5.35 5.62
CA THR A 226 -4.46 -4.14 4.80
C THR A 226 -3.10 -4.13 4.13
N ASP A 227 -2.92 -3.41 3.02
CA ASP A 227 -1.58 -3.20 2.47
C ASP A 227 -0.96 -1.91 2.99
N VAL A 228 0.36 -1.92 3.15
CA VAL A 228 1.10 -0.76 3.66
C VAL A 228 1.57 0.09 2.49
N THR A 229 0.92 1.24 2.30
CA THR A 229 1.21 2.13 1.17
C THR A 229 1.59 3.55 1.62
N GLY A 230 0.99 4.58 1.07
CA GLY A 230 1.41 5.98 1.17
C GLY A 230 1.46 6.57 2.57
N PHE A 231 0.70 6.03 3.51
CA PHE A 231 0.69 6.51 4.91
C PHE A 231 1.74 5.84 5.79
N GLY A 232 2.53 4.89 5.25
CA GLY A 232 3.53 4.14 5.99
C GLY A 232 2.94 3.14 6.99
N LEU A 233 3.80 2.35 7.63
CA LEU A 233 3.33 1.32 8.57
C LEU A 233 2.48 1.90 9.70
N LEU A 234 2.90 3.00 10.32
CA LEU A 234 2.17 3.59 11.45
C LEU A 234 0.81 4.14 11.04
N GLY A 235 0.69 4.70 9.84
CA GLY A 235 -0.59 5.18 9.33
C GLY A 235 -1.60 4.05 9.20
N HIS A 236 -1.28 3.01 8.42
CA HIS A 236 -2.18 1.88 8.19
C HIS A 236 -2.47 1.07 9.46
N LEU A 237 -1.45 0.88 10.33
CA LEU A 237 -1.67 0.25 11.63
C LEU A 237 -2.61 1.08 12.53
N SER A 238 -2.50 2.42 12.50
CA SER A 238 -3.42 3.27 13.27
C SER A 238 -4.85 3.20 12.75
N GLU A 239 -5.05 3.09 11.43
CA GLU A 239 -6.37 2.89 10.82
C GLU A 239 -6.98 1.56 11.26
N MET A 240 -6.21 0.47 11.24
CA MET A 240 -6.64 -0.81 11.78
C MET A 240 -6.98 -0.74 13.28
N CYS A 241 -6.14 -0.09 14.09
CA CYS A 241 -6.39 0.07 15.51
C CYS A 241 -7.66 0.89 15.81
N GLN A 242 -7.87 1.99 15.06
CA GLN A 242 -9.06 2.83 15.19
C GLN A 242 -10.32 2.07 14.78
N GLY A 243 -10.29 1.38 13.63
CA GLY A 243 -11.42 0.62 13.14
C GLY A 243 -11.86 -0.50 14.09
N ALA A 244 -10.90 -1.14 14.77
CA ALA A 244 -11.15 -2.26 15.68
C ALA A 244 -11.28 -1.87 17.16
N GLY A 245 -10.98 -0.64 17.55
CA GLY A 245 -10.99 -0.20 18.94
C GLY A 245 -9.91 -0.88 19.79
N VAL A 246 -8.73 -1.12 19.23
CA VAL A 246 -7.57 -1.77 19.88
C VAL A 246 -6.35 -0.85 19.89
N GLN A 247 -5.29 -1.27 20.58
CA GLN A 247 -3.96 -0.66 20.56
C GLN A 247 -2.94 -1.66 20.01
N ALA A 248 -1.82 -1.16 19.48
CA ALA A 248 -0.73 -1.98 18.99
C ALA A 248 0.55 -1.74 19.78
N ARG A 249 1.35 -2.80 19.88
CA ARG A 249 2.74 -2.77 20.36
C ARG A 249 3.60 -3.36 19.26
N VAL A 250 4.56 -2.59 18.78
CA VAL A 250 5.41 -2.96 17.64
C VAL A 250 6.83 -3.10 18.10
N ASP A 251 7.47 -4.21 17.74
CA ASP A 251 8.87 -4.49 17.95
C ASP A 251 9.67 -4.00 16.73
N TYR A 252 10.38 -2.88 16.89
CA TYR A 252 11.10 -2.24 15.80
C TYR A 252 12.18 -3.15 15.18
N ASP A 253 12.86 -3.93 16.00
CA ASP A 253 13.95 -4.80 15.53
C ASP A 253 13.42 -5.99 14.70
N ALA A 254 12.17 -6.40 14.94
CA ALA A 254 11.52 -7.49 14.22
C ALA A 254 10.95 -7.06 12.85
N ILE A 255 10.86 -5.76 12.56
CA ILE A 255 10.33 -5.25 11.31
C ILE A 255 11.29 -5.58 10.16
N PRO A 256 10.83 -6.23 9.07
CA PRO A 256 11.67 -6.45 7.90
C PRO A 256 11.99 -5.11 7.22
N LYS A 257 13.26 -4.89 6.92
CA LYS A 257 13.80 -3.64 6.39
C LYS A 257 14.60 -3.91 5.12
N LEU A 258 14.53 -3.00 4.15
CA LEU A 258 15.40 -3.04 2.98
C LEU A 258 16.87 -2.79 3.39
N PRO A 259 17.83 -3.46 2.74
CA PRO A 259 19.25 -3.28 3.04
C PRO A 259 19.69 -1.81 2.98
N GLY A 260 20.42 -1.37 3.99
CA GLY A 260 20.99 -0.02 4.06
C GLY A 260 20.01 1.10 4.41
N VAL A 261 18.72 0.82 4.62
CA VAL A 261 17.69 1.86 4.83
C VAL A 261 18.01 2.81 5.97
N GLU A 262 18.50 2.29 7.12
CA GLU A 262 18.84 3.11 8.28
C GLU A 262 20.07 4.03 8.02
N GLU A 263 21.00 3.58 7.18
CA GLU A 263 22.11 4.41 6.73
C GLU A 263 21.61 5.57 5.87
N TYR A 264 20.70 5.30 4.92
CA TYR A 264 20.14 6.35 4.06
C TYR A 264 19.29 7.35 4.83
N ILE A 265 18.56 6.93 5.86
CA ILE A 265 17.86 7.85 6.77
C ILE A 265 18.85 8.80 7.44
N LYS A 266 19.97 8.29 7.98
CA LYS A 266 21.03 9.10 8.60
C LYS A 266 21.67 10.09 7.59
N LEU A 267 21.75 9.72 6.32
CA LEU A 267 22.19 10.60 5.23
C LEU A 267 21.11 11.61 4.77
N GLY A 268 19.94 11.61 5.40
CA GLY A 268 18.85 12.52 5.10
C GLY A 268 18.02 12.13 3.86
N ALA A 269 18.08 10.87 3.41
CA ALA A 269 17.24 10.39 2.32
C ALA A 269 15.82 10.06 2.82
N VAL A 270 15.18 11.02 3.46
CA VAL A 270 13.80 10.90 3.98
C VAL A 270 12.85 11.60 3.02
N PRO A 271 11.79 10.92 2.53
CA PRO A 271 10.79 11.54 1.65
C PRO A 271 9.98 12.62 2.37
N GLY A 272 9.56 13.66 1.65
CA GLY A 272 8.68 14.68 2.23
C GLY A 272 7.32 14.16 2.70
N GLY A 273 6.90 12.99 2.19
CA GLY A 273 5.70 12.29 2.64
C GLY A 273 5.77 11.84 4.10
N THR A 274 6.94 11.43 4.57
CA THR A 274 7.19 10.97 5.94
C THR A 274 6.79 12.02 6.99
N GLU A 275 7.21 13.26 6.81
CA GLU A 275 6.86 14.35 7.74
C GLU A 275 5.36 14.68 7.70
N ARG A 276 4.74 14.68 6.51
CA ARG A 276 3.29 14.87 6.37
C ARG A 276 2.49 13.75 7.02
N ASN A 277 2.95 12.52 6.90
CA ASN A 277 2.38 11.35 7.56
C ASN A 277 2.41 11.53 9.09
N PHE A 278 3.58 11.79 9.66
CA PHE A 278 3.71 11.99 11.09
C PHE A 278 2.90 13.19 11.59
N ALA A 279 2.86 14.30 10.86
CA ALA A 279 2.03 15.45 11.22
C ALA A 279 0.53 15.12 11.25
N SER A 280 0.09 14.13 10.47
CA SER A 280 -1.33 13.73 10.40
C SER A 280 -1.76 12.84 11.57
N TYR A 281 -0.95 11.87 11.97
CA TYR A 281 -1.33 10.85 12.96
C TYR A 281 -0.32 10.66 14.11
N GLY A 282 0.76 11.43 14.15
CA GLY A 282 1.79 11.30 15.20
C GLY A 282 1.26 11.51 16.62
N HIS A 283 0.17 12.25 16.79
CA HIS A 283 -0.51 12.42 18.07
C HIS A 283 -1.12 11.11 18.64
N LEU A 284 -1.24 10.07 17.83
CA LEU A 284 -1.71 8.74 18.22
C LEU A 284 -0.56 7.83 18.66
N MET A 285 0.69 8.22 18.41
CA MET A 285 1.86 7.39 18.59
C MET A 285 2.52 7.62 19.95
N GLY A 286 3.17 6.57 20.47
CA GLY A 286 4.10 6.69 21.60
C GLY A 286 5.37 7.44 21.21
N GLU A 287 6.16 7.82 22.22
CA GLU A 287 7.47 8.43 21.98
C GLU A 287 8.40 7.42 21.27
N MET A 288 9.18 7.91 20.31
CA MET A 288 10.16 7.11 19.57
C MET A 288 11.31 7.98 19.05
N PRO A 289 12.51 7.43 18.82
CA PRO A 289 13.61 8.12 18.15
C PRO A 289 13.20 8.59 16.74
N ARG A 290 13.82 9.67 16.28
CA ARG A 290 13.51 10.27 14.98
C ARG A 290 13.75 9.30 13.83
N GLU A 291 14.85 8.55 13.86
CA GLU A 291 15.19 7.60 12.80
C GLU A 291 14.16 6.46 12.70
N VAL A 292 13.65 5.99 13.85
CA VAL A 292 12.56 5.01 13.92
C VAL A 292 11.29 5.57 13.30
N ARG A 293 10.90 6.79 13.69
CA ARG A 293 9.78 7.52 13.12
C ARG A 293 9.91 7.66 11.61
N ASP A 294 11.09 8.06 11.15
CA ASP A 294 11.34 8.34 9.74
C ASP A 294 11.22 7.06 8.87
N LEU A 295 11.51 5.88 9.41
CA LEU A 295 11.25 4.62 8.74
C LEU A 295 9.77 4.19 8.82
N LEU A 296 9.17 4.27 10.01
CA LEU A 296 7.82 3.75 10.22
C LEU A 296 6.71 4.62 9.58
N CYS A 297 7.01 5.91 9.34
CA CYS A 297 6.16 6.84 8.58
C CYS A 297 6.57 6.95 7.10
N ASP A 298 7.60 6.18 6.64
CA ASP A 298 8.06 6.20 5.25
C ASP A 298 6.96 5.75 4.30
N PRO A 299 6.54 6.58 3.32
CA PRO A 299 5.57 6.16 2.32
C PRO A 299 6.07 4.94 1.55
N GLN A 300 5.29 3.86 1.57
CA GLN A 300 5.54 2.70 0.76
C GLN A 300 4.71 2.80 -0.53
N THR A 301 5.27 2.43 -1.66
CA THR A 301 4.55 2.23 -2.92
C THR A 301 4.51 0.75 -3.21
N SER A 302 3.33 0.19 -3.39
CA SER A 302 3.16 -1.26 -3.54
C SER A 302 3.84 -2.05 -2.41
N GLY A 303 3.62 -1.63 -1.17
CA GLY A 303 4.18 -2.28 0.01
C GLY A 303 3.53 -3.62 0.32
N GLY A 304 3.92 -4.23 1.45
CA GLY A 304 3.42 -5.54 1.87
C GLY A 304 2.09 -5.48 2.59
N LEU A 305 1.47 -6.64 2.76
CA LEU A 305 0.30 -6.82 3.60
C LEU A 305 0.69 -6.76 5.08
N LEU A 306 -0.06 -6.00 5.85
CA LEU A 306 -0.08 -6.02 7.31
C LEU A 306 -1.22 -6.94 7.75
N LEU A 307 -0.88 -8.01 8.46
CA LEU A 307 -1.83 -9.03 8.91
C LEU A 307 -2.01 -8.95 10.42
N ALA A 308 -3.26 -9.04 10.88
CA ALA A 308 -3.60 -9.29 12.29
C ALA A 308 -4.09 -10.73 12.44
N VAL A 309 -3.31 -11.57 13.11
CA VAL A 309 -3.45 -13.03 13.13
C VAL A 309 -3.58 -13.53 14.56
N MET A 310 -4.59 -14.32 14.86
CA MET A 310 -4.73 -15.00 16.15
C MET A 310 -3.57 -15.98 16.37
N PRO A 311 -3.03 -16.10 17.58
CA PRO A 311 -1.83 -16.92 17.89
C PRO A 311 -1.94 -18.37 17.42
N GLU A 312 -3.12 -18.97 17.49
CA GLU A 312 -3.40 -20.35 17.07
C GLU A 312 -3.24 -20.57 15.55
N ALA A 313 -3.41 -19.52 14.75
CA ALA A 313 -3.28 -19.58 13.29
C ALA A 313 -1.88 -19.18 12.78
N GLU A 314 -0.96 -18.79 13.66
CA GLU A 314 0.38 -18.31 13.27
C GLU A 314 1.12 -19.31 12.37
N ASN A 315 1.12 -20.60 12.73
CA ASN A 315 1.83 -21.61 11.96
C ASN A 315 1.21 -21.83 10.58
N GLU A 316 -0.12 -21.81 10.48
CA GLU A 316 -0.83 -21.93 9.21
C GLU A 316 -0.50 -20.74 8.30
N VAL A 317 -0.54 -19.52 8.82
CA VAL A 317 -0.18 -18.30 8.09
C VAL A 317 1.27 -18.35 7.61
N LYS A 318 2.23 -18.77 8.44
CA LYS A 318 3.64 -18.91 8.05
C LYS A 318 3.84 -19.98 6.97
N THR A 319 3.13 -21.10 7.07
CA THR A 319 3.19 -22.16 6.07
C THR A 319 2.63 -21.68 4.74
N THR A 320 1.46 -21.02 4.75
CA THR A 320 0.87 -20.42 3.55
C THR A 320 1.78 -19.35 2.94
N ALA A 321 2.40 -18.49 3.75
CA ALA A 321 3.35 -17.48 3.28
C ALA A 321 4.56 -18.10 2.56
N ALA A 322 5.09 -19.19 3.10
CA ALA A 322 6.23 -19.90 2.52
C ALA A 322 5.95 -20.46 1.11
N GLU A 323 4.69 -20.82 0.79
CA GLU A 323 4.26 -21.23 -0.56
C GLU A 323 4.45 -20.11 -1.60
N PHE A 324 4.43 -18.85 -1.15
CA PHE A 324 4.69 -17.65 -1.98
C PHE A 324 6.12 -17.11 -1.83
N GLY A 325 7.01 -17.86 -1.18
CA GLY A 325 8.39 -17.41 -0.93
C GLY A 325 8.49 -16.26 0.08
N ILE A 326 7.50 -16.11 0.97
CA ILE A 326 7.45 -15.08 2.01
C ILE A 326 7.83 -15.70 3.35
N GLU A 327 8.87 -15.17 3.98
CA GLU A 327 9.22 -15.51 5.36
C GLU A 327 8.60 -14.50 6.32
N LEU A 328 7.84 -14.97 7.31
CA LEU A 328 7.12 -14.13 8.26
C LEU A 328 7.66 -14.25 9.66
N THR A 329 7.99 -13.09 10.24
CA THR A 329 8.26 -12.91 11.67
C THR A 329 7.21 -11.98 12.26
N ALA A 330 6.76 -12.28 13.49
CA ALA A 330 5.84 -11.39 14.18
C ALA A 330 6.55 -10.07 14.51
N ILE A 331 5.97 -8.95 14.07
CA ILE A 331 6.50 -7.60 14.29
C ILE A 331 5.83 -6.89 15.46
N GLY A 332 4.92 -7.54 16.16
CA GLY A 332 4.18 -6.97 17.28
C GLY A 332 2.89 -7.70 17.58
N GLU A 333 2.05 -7.05 18.37
CA GLU A 333 0.79 -7.59 18.86
C GLU A 333 -0.29 -6.49 18.98
N LEU A 334 -1.55 -6.88 18.86
CA LEU A 334 -2.70 -6.04 19.22
C LEU A 334 -3.12 -6.32 20.66
N VAL A 335 -3.38 -5.27 21.43
CA VAL A 335 -3.77 -5.34 22.82
C VAL A 335 -5.09 -4.61 23.07
N PRO A 336 -5.81 -4.93 24.17
CA PRO A 336 -7.01 -4.18 24.54
C PRO A 336 -6.70 -2.69 24.70
N ALA A 337 -7.57 -1.83 24.16
CA ALA A 337 -7.43 -0.38 24.29
C ALA A 337 -7.50 0.05 25.78
N ARG A 338 -6.60 0.93 26.18
CA ARG A 338 -6.56 1.53 27.52
C ARG A 338 -6.52 3.04 27.38
N GLY A 339 -7.48 3.73 27.98
CA GLY A 339 -7.53 5.20 27.98
C GLY A 339 -6.22 5.83 28.48
N GLY A 340 -5.87 6.97 27.88
CA GLY A 340 -4.67 7.74 28.26
C GLY A 340 -3.33 7.19 27.76
N ARG A 341 -3.33 6.15 26.91
CA ARG A 341 -2.13 5.60 26.29
C ARG A 341 -2.12 5.85 24.78
N ALA A 342 -0.92 5.86 24.20
CA ALA A 342 -0.75 5.91 22.77
C ALA A 342 -1.46 4.72 22.09
N MET A 343 -1.98 4.96 20.88
CA MET A 343 -2.62 3.91 20.08
C MET A 343 -1.61 2.89 19.57
N VAL A 344 -0.41 3.36 19.20
CA VAL A 344 0.71 2.49 18.79
C VAL A 344 1.93 2.82 19.66
N GLU A 345 2.42 1.81 20.38
CA GLU A 345 3.65 1.85 21.18
C GLU A 345 4.76 1.12 20.41
N ILE A 346 5.95 1.73 20.31
CA ILE A 346 7.15 1.13 19.72
C ILE A 346 8.06 0.64 20.85
N ARG A 347 8.62 -0.57 20.68
CA ARG A 347 9.54 -1.20 21.62
C ARG A 347 10.89 -1.48 20.95
#